data_c8579d85aaf976347984c66a9f008063
#
_entry.id   c8579d85aaf976347984c66a9f008063
#
_cell.length_a   1.000
_cell.length_b   1.000
_cell.length_c   1.000
_cell.angle_alpha   90.00
_cell.angle_beta   90.00
_cell.angle_gamma   90.00
#
_symmetry.space_group_name_H-M   'P 1'
#
loop_
_entity.id
_entity.type
_entity.pdbx_description
1 polymer ?
#
loop_
_entity_poly.entity_id
_entity_poly.type
_entity_poly.pdbx_seq_one_letter_code
_entity_poly.pdbx_strand_id
1 'polypeptide(L)'
;VFSEATINRIPDLYENTFSGFVTIITDNLPNWAHGEWLGIEIWQYIAVFFWLLIGLVLMKLFEFILDNYVKRLAEKTKFTWDDDLVKSIDKPSGFIFLMVFLLLTYSNLKFSVTISYYLSAILEIAVSVGVVWLIYNLADVFSKYLSVLTSKTETELDDQLVPLIRKTLRFFVVIMGVIAILQNNGYNVASLIAGLGIGGLAVALAARETLANFFGSITIFMDRPFKIGDWIKVGNVEGTVEEVGFRSTRVRTFYNSLVSVPNSNLANTDIDNLGLRKYRRLKTVLNLTYSTTPEQMEAFVEGIKALVKANKHFRQDVYEVHFNSFGAHSLDVLVYVFFEVPDWSTELQQRHNFLLEVLKLAKEVGVEFAFPTQTLHMDSFHKDQPREVGEQRSEEELASAVYSFGPEGDKKSAEGTRIFKNGEEVDFGASK
;
A
#
# COMPACT_ATOMS: atom_id res chain seq x y z
N VAL A 1 -13.09 6.56 35.72
CA VAL A 1 -12.58 5.36 36.39
C VAL A 1 -12.32 5.66 37.85
N PHE A 2 -13.38 5.88 38.62
CA PHE A 2 -13.28 5.89 40.08
C PHE A 2 -13.75 4.51 40.58
N SER A 3 -13.04 3.92 41.55
CA SER A 3 -13.44 2.65 42.14
C SER A 3 -14.77 2.82 42.91
N GLU A 4 -15.60 1.77 42.95
CA GLU A 4 -16.85 1.76 43.75
C GLU A 4 -16.64 2.25 45.20
N ALA A 5 -15.47 1.95 45.77
CA ALA A 5 -15.10 2.43 47.10
C ALA A 5 -14.91 3.95 47.20
N THR A 6 -14.56 4.62 46.08
CA THR A 6 -14.42 6.09 46.05
C THR A 6 -15.77 6.76 45.84
N ILE A 7 -16.65 6.15 45.02
CA ILE A 7 -18.01 6.65 44.78
C ILE A 7 -18.85 6.56 46.05
N ASN A 8 -18.72 5.48 46.82
CA ASN A 8 -19.46 5.29 48.07
C ASN A 8 -18.97 6.16 49.23
N ARG A 9 -17.77 6.75 49.16
CA ARG A 9 -17.27 7.70 50.21
C ARG A 9 -17.63 9.16 49.97
N ILE A 10 -18.03 9.51 48.79
CA ILE A 10 -18.42 10.87 48.41
C ILE A 10 -19.68 11.30 49.15
N PRO A 11 -20.74 10.49 49.32
CA PRO A 11 -21.91 10.85 50.12
C PRO A 11 -21.55 11.20 51.59
N ASP A 12 -20.74 10.36 52.24
CA ASP A 12 -20.42 10.52 53.67
C ASP A 12 -19.65 11.82 53.99
N LEU A 13 -18.84 12.30 53.04
CA LEU A 13 -18.12 13.58 53.21
C LEU A 13 -19.03 14.80 52.95
N TYR A 14 -20.07 14.65 52.13
CA TYR A 14 -21.02 15.73 51.82
C TYR A 14 -22.16 15.84 52.83
N GLU A 15 -22.60 14.74 53.44
CA GLU A 15 -23.69 14.76 54.42
C GLU A 15 -23.39 15.66 55.64
N ASN A 16 -22.14 15.83 56.01
CA ASN A 16 -21.77 16.56 57.22
C ASN A 16 -21.65 18.07 57.09
N THR A 17 -21.50 18.63 55.88
CA THR A 17 -21.19 20.08 55.79
C THR A 17 -22.32 20.90 55.14
N PHE A 18 -23.03 20.38 54.15
CA PHE A 18 -24.10 21.13 53.46
C PHE A 18 -25.50 20.77 53.94
N SER A 19 -25.72 19.55 54.42
CA SER A 19 -27.04 19.12 54.91
C SER A 19 -27.54 19.98 56.07
N GLY A 20 -26.62 20.45 56.95
CA GLY A 20 -26.96 21.35 58.05
C GLY A 20 -27.48 22.72 57.58
N PHE A 21 -26.90 23.28 56.51
CA PHE A 21 -27.34 24.57 55.97
C PHE A 21 -28.69 24.48 55.26
N VAL A 22 -28.92 23.40 54.49
CA VAL A 22 -30.21 23.17 53.85
C VAL A 22 -31.32 22.95 54.91
N THR A 23 -31.04 22.22 55.99
CA THR A 23 -31.99 21.97 57.08
C THR A 23 -32.39 23.28 57.79
N ILE A 24 -31.43 24.15 58.06
CA ILE A 24 -31.70 25.46 58.67
C ILE A 24 -32.61 26.32 57.78
N ILE A 25 -32.44 26.27 56.47
CA ILE A 25 -33.27 27.02 55.51
C ILE A 25 -34.67 26.40 55.42
N THR A 26 -34.78 25.07 55.32
CA THR A 26 -36.07 24.38 55.14
C THR A 26 -36.95 24.52 56.41
N ASP A 27 -36.37 24.47 57.59
CA ASP A 27 -37.12 24.60 58.86
C ASP A 27 -37.69 26.00 59.11
N ASN A 28 -37.19 27.04 58.42
CA ASN A 28 -37.66 28.40 58.48
C ASN A 28 -38.56 28.79 57.28
N LEU A 29 -38.91 27.86 56.39
CA LEU A 29 -39.79 28.16 55.28
C LEU A 29 -41.27 28.29 55.70
N PRO A 30 -42.06 29.16 55.05
CA PRO A 30 -43.51 29.25 55.32
C PRO A 30 -44.23 27.96 54.96
N ASN A 31 -45.34 27.66 55.65
CA ASN A 31 -46.11 26.41 55.47
C ASN A 31 -46.57 26.15 54.02
N TRP A 32 -46.74 27.16 53.18
CA TRP A 32 -47.09 26.98 51.77
C TRP A 32 -45.94 26.33 50.95
N ALA A 33 -44.71 26.51 51.39
CA ALA A 33 -43.54 25.94 50.70
C ALA A 33 -43.39 24.43 50.88
N HIS A 34 -43.99 23.86 51.94
CA HIS A 34 -44.08 22.43 52.20
C HIS A 34 -45.28 21.75 51.53
N GLY A 35 -46.08 22.52 50.77
CA GLY A 35 -47.16 21.93 49.94
C GLY A 35 -46.60 20.99 48.87
N GLU A 36 -47.17 19.80 48.74
CA GLU A 36 -46.73 18.83 47.77
C GLU A 36 -47.48 19.01 46.45
N TRP A 37 -46.74 19.03 45.35
CA TRP A 37 -47.28 18.96 43.98
C TRP A 37 -46.50 17.87 43.21
N LEU A 38 -47.20 16.87 42.65
CA LEU A 38 -46.62 15.70 42.00
C LEU A 38 -45.61 14.91 42.87
N GLY A 39 -45.79 14.89 44.20
CA GLY A 39 -44.94 14.19 45.14
C GLY A 39 -43.60 14.91 45.39
N ILE A 40 -43.49 16.18 45.06
CA ILE A 40 -42.33 17.04 45.24
C ILE A 40 -42.81 18.30 46.02
N GLU A 41 -42.09 18.71 47.03
CA GLU A 41 -42.40 19.92 47.82
C GLU A 41 -42.11 21.19 46.99
N ILE A 42 -42.94 22.24 47.11
CA ILE A 42 -42.83 23.47 46.33
C ILE A 42 -41.43 24.11 46.48
N TRP A 43 -40.86 24.07 47.69
CA TRP A 43 -39.52 24.61 47.91
C TRP A 43 -38.44 23.87 47.08
N GLN A 44 -38.60 22.58 46.83
CA GLN A 44 -37.66 21.81 46.00
C GLN A 44 -37.65 22.30 44.56
N TYR A 45 -38.80 22.65 43.96
CA TYR A 45 -38.85 23.27 42.66
C TYR A 45 -38.12 24.61 42.60
N ILE A 46 -38.31 25.44 43.64
CA ILE A 46 -37.62 26.71 43.73
C ILE A 46 -36.11 26.49 43.88
N ALA A 47 -35.71 25.55 44.70
CA ALA A 47 -34.31 25.22 44.93
C ALA A 47 -33.66 24.66 43.64
N VAL A 48 -34.33 23.78 42.88
CA VAL A 48 -33.85 23.31 41.56
C VAL A 48 -33.62 24.48 40.63
N PHE A 49 -34.59 25.42 40.56
CA PHE A 49 -34.45 26.60 39.73
C PHE A 49 -33.23 27.45 40.11
N PHE A 50 -32.99 27.70 41.42
CA PHE A 50 -31.84 28.45 41.86
C PHE A 50 -30.53 27.67 41.63
N TRP A 51 -30.49 26.35 41.89
CA TRP A 51 -29.32 25.52 41.58
C TRP A 51 -28.98 25.50 40.14
N LEU A 52 -29.98 25.42 39.28
CA LEU A 52 -29.77 25.48 37.80
C LEU A 52 -29.24 26.86 37.39
N LEU A 53 -29.76 27.95 37.98
CA LEU A 53 -29.31 29.30 37.68
C LEU A 53 -27.87 29.53 38.18
N ILE A 54 -27.53 29.07 39.35
CA ILE A 54 -26.15 29.10 39.92
C ILE A 54 -25.24 28.26 39.02
N GLY A 55 -25.67 27.06 38.64
CA GLY A 55 -24.91 26.18 37.76
C GLY A 55 -24.63 26.82 36.38
N LEU A 56 -25.60 27.52 35.81
CA LEU A 56 -25.43 28.26 34.53
C LEU A 56 -24.44 29.43 34.69
N VAL A 57 -24.49 30.16 35.80
CA VAL A 57 -23.53 31.25 36.10
C VAL A 57 -22.13 30.68 36.27
N LEU A 58 -21.99 29.59 37.03
CA LEU A 58 -20.71 28.94 37.26
C LEU A 58 -20.17 28.30 35.96
N MET A 59 -21.04 27.72 35.14
CA MET A 59 -20.68 27.24 33.82
C MET A 59 -20.09 28.36 32.94
N LYS A 60 -20.74 29.54 32.89
CA LYS A 60 -20.24 30.69 32.14
C LYS A 60 -18.92 31.24 32.73
N LEU A 61 -18.78 31.23 34.02
CA LEU A 61 -17.52 31.61 34.69
C LEU A 61 -16.41 30.59 34.35
N PHE A 62 -16.73 29.30 34.33
CA PHE A 62 -15.81 28.23 33.97
C PHE A 62 -15.39 28.35 32.48
N GLU A 63 -16.34 28.53 31.55
CA GLU A 63 -16.05 28.78 30.12
C GLU A 63 -15.12 30.00 29.97
N PHE A 64 -15.40 31.09 30.65
CA PHE A 64 -14.57 32.31 30.63
C PHE A 64 -13.14 32.09 31.15
N ILE A 65 -13.00 31.36 32.26
CA ILE A 65 -11.69 31.03 32.81
C ILE A 65 -10.92 30.12 31.87
N LEU A 66 -11.59 29.11 31.35
CA LEU A 66 -11.00 28.13 30.44
C LEU A 66 -10.54 28.79 29.12
N ASP A 67 -11.39 29.63 28.53
CA ASP A 67 -11.08 30.39 27.32
C ASP A 67 -9.87 31.32 27.53
N ASN A 68 -9.83 32.09 28.67
CA ASN A 68 -8.70 32.96 28.97
C ASN A 68 -7.41 32.19 29.27
N TYR A 69 -7.50 31.05 29.96
CA TYR A 69 -6.31 30.25 30.30
C TYR A 69 -5.72 29.57 29.09
N VAL A 70 -6.60 28.99 28.25
CA VAL A 70 -6.17 28.29 27.01
C VAL A 70 -5.68 29.29 25.98
N LYS A 71 -6.33 30.46 25.84
CA LYS A 71 -5.81 31.54 24.98
C LYS A 71 -4.40 31.98 25.33
N ARG A 72 -4.11 32.17 26.65
CA ARG A 72 -2.77 32.52 27.10
C ARG A 72 -1.73 31.42 26.83
N LEU A 73 -2.14 30.15 26.80
CA LEU A 73 -1.27 29.05 26.42
C LEU A 73 -1.07 29.03 24.90
N ALA A 74 -2.13 29.26 24.12
CA ALA A 74 -2.10 29.33 22.67
C ALA A 74 -1.25 30.48 22.12
N GLU A 75 -1.28 31.66 22.78
CA GLU A 75 -0.42 32.80 22.41
C GLU A 75 1.08 32.53 22.57
N LYS A 76 1.47 31.53 23.37
CA LYS A 76 2.87 31.09 23.50
C LYS A 76 3.30 30.09 22.45
N THR A 77 2.37 29.50 21.73
CA THR A 77 2.61 28.52 20.67
C THR A 77 2.34 29.15 19.30
N LYS A 78 3.24 28.96 18.34
CA LYS A 78 3.11 29.49 16.96
C LYS A 78 2.15 28.66 16.07
N PHE A 79 1.24 27.90 16.65
CA PHE A 79 0.39 26.96 15.91
C PHE A 79 -1.05 27.50 15.77
N THR A 80 -1.57 27.51 14.56
CA THR A 80 -2.90 28.01 14.20
C THR A 80 -4.07 27.08 14.60
N TRP A 81 -3.80 25.86 15.04
CA TRP A 81 -4.81 24.87 15.44
C TRP A 81 -5.26 25.02 16.91
N ASP A 82 -4.55 25.83 17.70
CA ASP A 82 -4.85 26.09 19.10
C ASP A 82 -6.21 26.75 19.28
N ASP A 83 -6.58 27.69 18.40
CA ASP A 83 -7.89 28.37 18.42
C ASP A 83 -9.05 27.42 18.15
N ASP A 84 -8.86 26.45 17.22
CA ASP A 84 -9.87 25.44 16.91
C ASP A 84 -10.04 24.42 18.03
N LEU A 85 -8.95 24.10 18.73
CA LEU A 85 -8.96 23.23 19.91
C LEU A 85 -9.79 23.90 21.05
N VAL A 86 -9.52 25.18 21.33
CA VAL A 86 -10.25 25.95 22.35
C VAL A 86 -11.75 25.95 22.07
N LYS A 87 -12.13 26.34 20.85
CA LYS A 87 -13.55 26.39 20.45
C LYS A 87 -14.24 25.03 20.48
N SER A 88 -13.50 23.95 20.25
CA SER A 88 -14.03 22.59 20.24
C SER A 88 -14.24 22.03 21.66
N ILE A 89 -13.45 22.49 22.64
CA ILE A 89 -13.51 22.05 24.03
C ILE A 89 -14.51 22.92 24.85
N ASP A 90 -14.61 24.20 24.56
CA ASP A 90 -15.33 25.18 25.34
C ASP A 90 -16.79 24.76 25.64
N LYS A 91 -17.62 24.58 24.64
CA LYS A 91 -19.03 24.21 24.82
C LYS A 91 -19.25 22.85 25.50
N PRO A 92 -18.57 21.75 25.09
CA PRO A 92 -18.76 20.47 25.76
C PRO A 92 -18.28 20.47 27.20
N SER A 93 -17.16 21.16 27.53
CA SER A 93 -16.65 21.22 28.86
C SER A 93 -17.54 22.04 29.80
N GLY A 94 -18.13 23.16 29.32
CA GLY A 94 -19.14 23.89 30.02
C GLY A 94 -20.38 23.04 30.33
N PHE A 95 -20.86 22.28 29.34
CA PHE A 95 -21.98 21.34 29.52
C PHE A 95 -21.66 20.25 30.59
N ILE A 96 -20.48 19.62 30.48
CA ILE A 96 -20.02 18.62 31.46
C ILE A 96 -19.95 19.23 32.83
N PHE A 97 -19.37 20.43 32.95
CA PHE A 97 -19.28 21.13 34.23
C PHE A 97 -20.66 21.37 34.86
N LEU A 98 -21.62 21.84 34.07
CA LEU A 98 -22.99 22.04 34.53
C LEU A 98 -23.63 20.73 35.00
N MET A 99 -23.51 19.64 34.22
CA MET A 99 -24.10 18.35 34.59
C MET A 99 -23.44 17.75 35.82
N VAL A 100 -22.13 17.85 35.93
CA VAL A 100 -21.38 17.40 37.15
C VAL A 100 -21.78 18.27 38.37
N PHE A 101 -21.89 19.57 38.19
CA PHE A 101 -22.37 20.46 39.27
C PHE A 101 -23.77 20.06 39.75
N LEU A 102 -24.70 19.81 38.84
CA LEU A 102 -26.06 19.35 39.16
C LEU A 102 -26.02 17.95 39.84
N LEU A 103 -25.17 17.05 39.33
CA LEU A 103 -25.00 15.71 39.88
C LEU A 103 -24.45 15.75 41.33
N LEU A 104 -23.56 16.69 41.64
CA LEU A 104 -23.01 16.84 42.97
C LEU A 104 -23.99 17.52 43.93
N THR A 105 -24.91 18.31 43.42
CA THR A 105 -25.81 19.15 44.25
C THR A 105 -27.21 18.60 44.43
N TYR A 106 -27.69 17.66 43.56
CA TYR A 106 -29.06 17.13 43.60
C TYR A 106 -29.38 16.41 44.90
N SER A 107 -28.40 15.76 45.56
CA SER A 107 -28.57 15.06 46.83
C SER A 107 -29.02 15.97 47.96
N ASN A 108 -28.67 17.27 47.92
CA ASN A 108 -29.06 18.27 48.89
C ASN A 108 -30.54 18.63 48.82
N LEU A 109 -31.22 18.28 47.75
CA LEU A 109 -32.65 18.62 47.53
C LEU A 109 -33.62 17.64 48.18
N LYS A 110 -33.12 16.58 48.87
CA LYS A 110 -33.91 15.59 49.64
C LYS A 110 -35.13 15.06 48.90
N PHE A 111 -34.97 14.74 47.58
CA PHE A 111 -36.01 14.10 46.77
C PHE A 111 -36.38 12.71 47.31
N SER A 112 -37.58 12.21 46.98
CA SER A 112 -37.93 10.83 47.25
C SER A 112 -36.93 9.87 46.59
N VAL A 113 -36.74 8.68 47.14
CA VAL A 113 -35.78 7.67 46.66
C VAL A 113 -35.98 7.39 45.13
N THR A 114 -37.25 7.32 44.72
CA THR A 114 -37.57 7.07 43.32
C THR A 114 -37.16 8.21 42.40
N ILE A 115 -37.41 9.47 42.79
CA ILE A 115 -37.04 10.65 42.00
C ILE A 115 -35.52 10.79 41.96
N SER A 116 -34.84 10.62 43.08
CA SER A 116 -33.38 10.66 43.17
C SER A 116 -32.74 9.65 42.27
N TYR A 117 -33.26 8.41 42.20
CA TYR A 117 -32.76 7.37 41.33
C TYR A 117 -32.84 7.74 39.82
N TYR A 118 -34.01 8.21 39.36
CA TYR A 118 -34.13 8.61 37.96
C TYR A 118 -33.35 9.88 37.63
N LEU A 119 -33.30 10.84 38.56
CA LEU A 119 -32.57 12.07 38.34
C LEU A 119 -31.07 11.84 38.26
N SER A 120 -30.48 11.04 39.16
CA SER A 120 -29.07 10.68 39.11
C SER A 120 -28.73 9.96 37.83
N ALA A 121 -29.55 8.97 37.40
CA ALA A 121 -29.34 8.24 36.17
C ALA A 121 -29.35 9.18 34.92
N ILE A 122 -30.29 10.13 34.86
CA ILE A 122 -30.35 11.11 33.79
C ILE A 122 -29.11 12.02 33.78
N LEU A 123 -28.68 12.51 34.94
CA LEU A 123 -27.49 13.36 35.06
C LEU A 123 -26.21 12.62 34.73
N GLU A 124 -26.06 11.37 35.15
CA GLU A 124 -24.92 10.51 34.79
C GLU A 124 -24.85 10.22 33.27
N ILE A 125 -26.01 9.95 32.66
CA ILE A 125 -26.10 9.81 31.20
C ILE A 125 -25.71 11.13 30.52
N ALA A 126 -26.21 12.28 31.01
CA ALA A 126 -25.90 13.60 30.46
C ALA A 126 -24.39 13.93 30.56
N VAL A 127 -23.74 13.59 31.66
CA VAL A 127 -22.28 13.73 31.83
C VAL A 127 -21.57 12.84 30.78
N SER A 128 -21.98 11.59 30.68
CA SER A 128 -21.39 10.65 29.71
C SER A 128 -21.55 11.13 28.26
N VAL A 129 -22.72 11.65 27.90
CA VAL A 129 -22.97 12.27 26.59
C VAL A 129 -22.09 13.49 26.38
N GLY A 130 -21.91 14.34 27.41
CA GLY A 130 -21.00 15.47 27.34
C GLY A 130 -19.55 15.07 27.06
N VAL A 131 -19.07 13.99 27.70
CA VAL A 131 -17.73 13.46 27.47
C VAL A 131 -17.59 12.92 26.03
N VAL A 132 -18.58 12.17 25.54
CA VAL A 132 -18.61 11.68 24.15
C VAL A 132 -18.62 12.86 23.16
N TRP A 133 -19.39 13.91 23.45
CA TRP A 133 -19.42 15.12 22.65
C TRP A 133 -18.07 15.83 22.61
N LEU A 134 -17.37 15.91 23.74
CA LEU A 134 -16.03 16.46 23.83
C LEU A 134 -15.05 15.68 22.95
N ILE A 135 -15.03 14.34 23.06
CA ILE A 135 -14.17 13.48 22.25
C ILE A 135 -14.52 13.57 20.77
N TYR A 136 -15.81 13.67 20.43
CA TYR A 136 -16.29 13.85 19.05
C TYR A 136 -15.77 15.15 18.43
N ASN A 137 -15.78 16.26 19.17
CA ASN A 137 -15.23 17.52 18.71
C ASN A 137 -13.70 17.49 18.60
N LEU A 138 -13.00 16.79 19.51
CA LEU A 138 -11.56 16.59 19.40
C LEU A 138 -11.16 15.81 18.14
N ALA A 139 -12.01 14.88 17.67
CA ALA A 139 -11.80 14.21 16.40
C ALA A 139 -11.81 15.18 15.21
N ASP A 140 -12.57 16.29 15.28
CA ASP A 140 -12.56 17.33 14.27
C ASP A 140 -11.26 18.14 14.26
N VAL A 141 -10.78 18.49 15.45
CA VAL A 141 -9.51 19.20 15.59
C VAL A 141 -8.38 18.37 15.03
N PHE A 142 -8.35 17.06 15.36
CA PHE A 142 -7.36 16.14 14.81
C PHE A 142 -7.42 16.05 13.28
N SER A 143 -8.64 15.99 12.70
CA SER A 143 -8.80 15.97 11.25
C SER A 143 -8.34 17.26 10.59
N LYS A 144 -8.60 18.41 11.19
CA LYS A 144 -8.12 19.71 10.69
C LYS A 144 -6.60 19.80 10.76
N TYR A 145 -6.00 19.31 11.85
CA TYR A 145 -4.54 19.22 11.97
C TYR A 145 -3.92 18.36 10.86
N LEU A 146 -4.50 17.19 10.58
CA LEU A 146 -4.09 16.35 9.46
C LEU A 146 -4.20 17.12 8.13
N SER A 147 -5.30 17.82 7.89
CA SER A 147 -5.50 18.61 6.67
C SER A 147 -4.44 19.73 6.49
N VAL A 148 -3.99 20.34 7.57
CA VAL A 148 -2.91 21.36 7.52
C VAL A 148 -1.55 20.72 7.24
N LEU A 149 -1.30 19.52 7.76
CA LEU A 149 -0.07 18.78 7.45
C LEU A 149 -0.02 18.35 5.98
N THR A 150 -1.14 17.89 5.45
CA THR A 150 -1.26 17.38 4.07
C THR A 150 -1.32 18.50 3.04
N SER A 151 -1.85 19.68 3.38
CA SER A 151 -1.89 20.84 2.46
C SER A 151 -0.51 21.35 2.00
N LYS A 152 0.56 20.85 2.60
CA LYS A 152 1.95 21.09 2.17
C LYS A 152 2.44 20.09 1.11
N THR A 153 1.68 19.05 0.85
CA THR A 153 1.94 18.04 -0.19
C THR A 153 0.94 18.27 -1.33
N GLU A 154 1.43 18.38 -2.57
CA GLU A 154 0.61 18.64 -3.79
C GLU A 154 -0.13 17.39 -4.30
N THR A 155 -0.65 16.52 -3.43
CA THR A 155 -1.31 15.28 -3.84
C THR A 155 -2.82 15.37 -3.67
N GLU A 156 -3.58 15.16 -4.76
CA GLU A 156 -5.06 15.09 -4.76
C GLU A 156 -5.64 14.02 -3.82
N LEU A 157 -4.82 13.08 -3.35
CA LEU A 157 -5.21 12.02 -2.41
C LEU A 157 -5.55 12.58 -1.01
N ASP A 158 -4.94 13.67 -0.62
CA ASP A 158 -5.11 14.27 0.69
C ASP A 158 -6.52 14.81 0.90
N ASP A 159 -7.11 15.38 -0.15
CA ASP A 159 -8.47 15.92 -0.14
C ASP A 159 -9.55 14.85 0.05
N GLN A 160 -9.26 13.60 -0.29
CA GLN A 160 -10.19 12.48 -0.13
C GLN A 160 -9.95 11.69 1.16
N LEU A 161 -8.69 11.52 1.60
CA LEU A 161 -8.35 10.72 2.78
C LEU A 161 -8.73 11.41 4.09
N VAL A 162 -8.49 12.71 4.23
CA VAL A 162 -8.79 13.45 5.48
C VAL A 162 -10.28 13.41 5.84
N PRO A 163 -11.23 13.65 4.91
CA PRO A 163 -12.66 13.51 5.22
C PRO A 163 -13.08 12.08 5.57
N LEU A 164 -12.44 11.07 4.96
CA LEU A 164 -12.69 9.66 5.27
C LEU A 164 -12.23 9.32 6.70
N ILE A 165 -11.01 9.70 7.08
CA ILE A 165 -10.48 9.52 8.42
C ILE A 165 -11.38 10.22 9.45
N ARG A 166 -11.82 11.45 9.18
CA ARG A 166 -12.75 12.19 10.04
C ARG A 166 -14.05 11.43 10.29
N LYS A 167 -14.69 10.96 9.21
CA LYS A 167 -15.96 10.23 9.30
C LYS A 167 -15.80 8.92 10.08
N THR A 168 -14.72 8.19 9.79
CA THR A 168 -14.40 6.94 10.47
C THR A 168 -14.14 7.14 11.95
N LEU A 169 -13.33 8.15 12.32
CA LEU A 169 -13.02 8.46 13.71
C LEU A 169 -14.28 8.86 14.48
N ARG A 170 -15.12 9.73 13.92
CA ARG A 170 -16.41 10.11 14.51
C ARG A 170 -17.35 8.93 14.71
N PHE A 171 -17.43 8.02 13.72
CA PHE A 171 -18.22 6.81 13.81
C PHE A 171 -17.77 5.92 14.97
N PHE A 172 -16.46 5.73 15.13
CA PHE A 172 -15.90 4.98 16.27
C PHE A 172 -16.17 5.67 17.61
N VAL A 173 -16.01 6.99 17.70
CA VAL A 173 -16.29 7.75 18.93
C VAL A 173 -17.75 7.58 19.34
N VAL A 174 -18.69 7.67 18.39
CA VAL A 174 -20.12 7.50 18.70
C VAL A 174 -20.42 6.08 19.18
N ILE A 175 -19.91 5.06 18.47
CA ILE A 175 -20.14 3.65 18.87
C ILE A 175 -19.55 3.37 20.26
N MET A 176 -18.29 3.75 20.49
CA MET A 176 -17.63 3.54 21.77
C MET A 176 -18.32 4.34 22.87
N GLY A 177 -18.79 5.54 22.56
CA GLY A 177 -19.56 6.37 23.46
C GLY A 177 -20.88 5.72 23.89
N VAL A 178 -21.63 5.19 22.92
CA VAL A 178 -22.89 4.46 23.22
C VAL A 178 -22.62 3.24 24.08
N ILE A 179 -21.59 2.46 23.77
CA ILE A 179 -21.22 1.27 24.58
C ILE A 179 -20.83 1.69 26.01
N ALA A 180 -20.03 2.74 26.15
CA ALA A 180 -19.62 3.27 27.46
C ALA A 180 -20.82 3.76 28.29
N ILE A 181 -21.77 4.46 27.66
CA ILE A 181 -23.01 4.92 28.31
C ILE A 181 -23.83 3.74 28.77
N LEU A 182 -24.04 2.72 27.92
CA LEU A 182 -24.79 1.52 28.27
C LEU A 182 -24.13 0.76 29.43
N GLN A 183 -22.80 0.58 29.37
CA GLN A 183 -22.04 -0.12 30.40
C GLN A 183 -22.11 0.62 31.75
N ASN A 184 -21.97 1.96 31.74
CA ASN A 184 -22.06 2.76 32.93
C ASN A 184 -23.45 2.70 33.60
N ASN A 185 -24.49 2.50 32.80
CA ASN A 185 -25.86 2.31 33.27
C ASN A 185 -26.20 0.83 33.60
N GLY A 186 -25.20 -0.04 33.76
CA GLY A 186 -25.38 -1.42 34.22
C GLY A 186 -25.84 -2.41 33.15
N TYR A 187 -25.93 -2.01 31.87
CA TYR A 187 -26.29 -2.94 30.78
C TYR A 187 -25.09 -3.82 30.41
N ASN A 188 -25.37 -5.10 30.15
CA ASN A 188 -24.34 -6.01 29.70
C ASN A 188 -24.02 -5.75 28.20
N VAL A 189 -22.88 -5.17 27.95
CA VAL A 189 -22.39 -4.82 26.60
C VAL A 189 -21.50 -5.90 25.96
N ALA A 190 -21.29 -7.04 26.63
CA ALA A 190 -20.39 -8.10 26.15
C ALA A 190 -20.77 -8.60 24.74
N SER A 191 -22.06 -8.80 24.47
CA SER A 191 -22.54 -9.20 23.16
C SER A 191 -22.34 -8.15 22.07
N LEU A 192 -22.47 -6.86 22.40
CA LEU A 192 -22.20 -5.75 21.48
C LEU A 192 -20.71 -5.68 21.15
N ILE A 193 -19.84 -5.79 22.16
CA ILE A 193 -18.38 -5.81 21.95
C ILE A 193 -17.97 -7.04 21.13
N ALA A 194 -18.53 -8.21 21.44
CA ALA A 194 -18.26 -9.43 20.65
C ALA A 194 -18.68 -9.26 19.19
N GLY A 195 -19.88 -8.72 18.94
CA GLY A 195 -20.37 -8.44 17.58
C GLY A 195 -19.50 -7.44 16.82
N LEU A 196 -19.09 -6.35 17.49
CA LEU A 196 -18.15 -5.38 16.92
C LEU A 196 -16.77 -5.99 16.65
N GLY A 197 -16.31 -6.91 17.53
CA GLY A 197 -15.05 -7.63 17.34
C GLY A 197 -15.07 -8.50 16.09
N ILE A 198 -16.14 -9.28 15.89
CA ILE A 198 -16.33 -10.12 14.69
C ILE A 198 -16.46 -9.24 13.43
N GLY A 199 -17.28 -8.18 13.50
CA GLY A 199 -17.42 -7.22 12.40
C GLY A 199 -16.10 -6.51 12.08
N GLY A 200 -15.34 -6.11 13.09
CA GLY A 200 -14.01 -5.51 12.94
C GLY A 200 -13.01 -6.45 12.30
N LEU A 201 -13.05 -7.76 12.67
CA LEU A 201 -12.20 -8.78 12.02
C LEU A 201 -12.54 -8.92 10.53
N ALA A 202 -13.83 -8.94 10.17
CA ALA A 202 -14.23 -9.00 8.78
C ALA A 202 -13.73 -7.79 7.96
N VAL A 203 -13.84 -6.58 8.52
CA VAL A 203 -13.31 -5.35 7.90
C VAL A 203 -11.78 -5.40 7.80
N ALA A 204 -11.08 -5.88 8.84
CA ALA A 204 -9.63 -6.00 8.84
C ALA A 204 -9.13 -6.98 7.76
N LEU A 205 -9.83 -8.12 7.60
CA LEU A 205 -9.52 -9.09 6.53
C LEU A 205 -9.77 -8.51 5.14
N ALA A 206 -10.86 -7.77 4.96
CA ALA A 206 -11.14 -7.09 3.69
C ALA A 206 -10.11 -5.99 3.36
N ALA A 207 -9.58 -5.28 4.35
CA ALA A 207 -8.58 -4.23 4.19
C ALA A 207 -7.13 -4.75 4.11
N ARG A 208 -6.88 -6.04 4.36
CA ARG A 208 -5.55 -6.63 4.51
C ARG A 208 -4.61 -6.31 3.34
N GLU A 209 -5.10 -6.48 2.11
CA GLU A 209 -4.28 -6.25 0.91
C GLU A 209 -3.90 -4.78 0.75
N THR A 210 -4.83 -3.87 1.02
CA THR A 210 -4.58 -2.43 0.96
C THR A 210 -3.52 -2.01 1.98
N LEU A 211 -3.63 -2.51 3.21
CA LEU A 211 -2.65 -2.27 4.26
C LEU A 211 -1.29 -2.89 3.93
N ALA A 212 -1.25 -4.10 3.38
CA ALA A 212 -0.02 -4.75 2.96
C ALA A 212 0.72 -3.93 1.88
N ASN A 213 -0.01 -3.38 0.91
CA ASN A 213 0.57 -2.52 -0.11
C ASN A 213 1.08 -1.18 0.46
N PHE A 214 0.35 -0.59 1.39
CA PHE A 214 0.78 0.62 2.09
C PHE A 214 2.08 0.40 2.89
N PHE A 215 2.15 -0.66 3.69
CA PHE A 215 3.37 -1.02 4.41
C PHE A 215 4.50 -1.39 3.46
N GLY A 216 4.20 -2.06 2.33
CA GLY A 216 5.16 -2.31 1.26
C GLY A 216 5.79 -1.02 0.72
N SER A 217 4.98 0.03 0.52
CA SER A 217 5.50 1.35 0.12
C SER A 217 6.47 1.93 1.15
N ILE A 218 6.10 1.86 2.44
CA ILE A 218 6.95 2.36 3.53
C ILE A 218 8.29 1.60 3.54
N THR A 219 8.25 0.27 3.41
CA THR A 219 9.45 -0.57 3.34
C THR A 219 10.36 -0.16 2.17
N ILE A 220 9.78 0.02 0.97
CA ILE A 220 10.54 0.46 -0.21
C ILE A 220 11.20 1.83 0.02
N PHE A 221 10.48 2.77 0.64
CA PHE A 221 11.03 4.09 0.97
C PHE A 221 12.14 4.06 2.02
N MET A 222 12.03 3.17 3.01
CA MET A 222 13.04 3.04 4.09
C MET A 222 14.28 2.31 3.60
N ASP A 223 14.11 1.14 3.01
CA ASP A 223 15.22 0.24 2.63
C ASP A 223 15.85 0.62 1.29
N ARG A 224 15.10 1.31 0.42
CA ARG A 224 15.53 1.78 -0.90
C ARG A 224 16.20 0.70 -1.75
N PRO A 225 15.58 -0.45 -1.96
CA PRO A 225 16.15 -1.53 -2.78
C PRO A 225 16.38 -1.09 -4.23
N PHE A 226 15.66 -0.08 -4.68
CA PHE A 226 15.80 0.58 -5.98
C PHE A 226 15.38 2.05 -5.90
N LYS A 227 15.73 2.81 -6.92
CA LYS A 227 15.33 4.22 -7.12
C LYS A 227 14.56 4.37 -8.43
N ILE A 228 13.84 5.48 -8.57
CA ILE A 228 13.26 5.87 -9.85
C ILE A 228 14.39 6.02 -10.87
N GLY A 229 14.22 5.41 -12.04
CA GLY A 229 15.25 5.32 -13.08
C GLY A 229 16.08 4.03 -13.06
N ASP A 230 16.05 3.25 -11.99
CA ASP A 230 16.78 1.98 -11.93
C ASP A 230 16.12 0.92 -12.83
N TRP A 231 16.94 0.14 -13.49
CA TRP A 231 16.52 -1.07 -14.17
C TRP A 231 16.44 -2.20 -13.16
N ILE A 232 15.24 -2.72 -12.94
CA ILE A 232 14.98 -3.83 -12.01
C ILE A 232 14.34 -5.01 -12.71
N LYS A 233 14.53 -6.19 -12.11
CA LYS A 233 13.80 -7.40 -12.45
C LYS A 233 13.17 -7.99 -11.19
N VAL A 234 11.86 -8.22 -11.24
CA VAL A 234 11.07 -8.78 -10.15
C VAL A 234 10.14 -9.85 -10.73
N GLY A 235 10.40 -11.10 -10.41
CA GLY A 235 9.69 -12.21 -11.04
C GLY A 235 9.79 -12.16 -12.56
N ASN A 236 8.65 -12.02 -13.25
CA ASN A 236 8.58 -11.93 -14.72
C ASN A 236 8.56 -10.48 -15.24
N VAL A 237 8.58 -9.49 -14.36
CA VAL A 237 8.59 -8.08 -14.74
C VAL A 237 10.02 -7.58 -14.79
N GLU A 238 10.44 -7.09 -15.94
CA GLU A 238 11.76 -6.49 -16.13
C GLU A 238 11.62 -5.14 -16.85
N GLY A 239 12.23 -4.10 -16.32
CA GLY A 239 12.15 -2.75 -16.87
C GLY A 239 12.70 -1.67 -15.94
N THR A 240 12.48 -0.42 -16.32
CA THR A 240 12.91 0.76 -15.56
C THR A 240 11.80 1.27 -14.65
N VAL A 241 12.14 1.53 -13.40
CA VAL A 241 11.20 2.12 -12.42
C VAL A 241 10.89 3.56 -12.84
N GLU A 242 9.62 3.84 -13.12
CA GLU A 242 9.16 5.16 -13.54
C GLU A 242 8.57 5.96 -12.38
N GLU A 243 7.83 5.28 -11.51
CA GLU A 243 7.14 5.90 -10.38
C GLU A 243 6.97 4.90 -9.24
N VAL A 244 7.16 5.36 -8.00
CA VAL A 244 6.82 4.60 -6.79
C VAL A 244 5.63 5.28 -6.13
N GLY A 245 4.43 4.71 -6.31
CA GLY A 245 3.20 5.22 -5.77
C GLY A 245 2.87 4.64 -4.39
N PHE A 246 1.74 5.09 -3.82
CA PHE A 246 1.27 4.67 -2.49
C PHE A 246 0.92 3.17 -2.39
N ARG A 247 0.40 2.56 -3.47
CA ARG A 247 -0.03 1.16 -3.50
C ARG A 247 0.77 0.30 -4.46
N SER A 248 1.27 0.89 -5.52
CA SER A 248 1.96 0.17 -6.59
C SER A 248 3.09 1.01 -7.17
N THR A 249 4.12 0.31 -7.62
CA THR A 249 5.25 0.88 -8.36
C THR A 249 5.03 0.62 -9.85
N ARG A 250 5.28 1.64 -10.67
CA ARG A 250 5.17 1.57 -12.14
C ARG A 250 6.53 1.28 -12.75
N VAL A 251 6.58 0.22 -13.55
CA VAL A 251 7.78 -0.24 -14.24
C VAL A 251 7.54 -0.16 -15.74
N ARG A 252 8.38 0.60 -16.47
CA ARG A 252 8.41 0.67 -17.92
C ARG A 252 9.21 -0.49 -18.46
N THR A 253 8.55 -1.42 -19.14
CA THR A 253 9.20 -2.59 -19.74
C THR A 253 9.95 -2.23 -21.03
N PHE A 254 10.78 -3.13 -21.52
CA PHE A 254 11.46 -2.96 -22.82
C PHE A 254 10.53 -2.95 -24.03
N TYR A 255 9.30 -3.47 -23.87
CA TYR A 255 8.23 -3.32 -24.89
C TYR A 255 7.59 -1.93 -24.87
N ASN A 256 8.09 -1.02 -24.01
CA ASN A 256 7.53 0.30 -23.74
C ASN A 256 6.11 0.25 -23.13
N SER A 257 5.68 -0.89 -22.62
CA SER A 257 4.47 -1.01 -21.81
C SER A 257 4.72 -0.61 -20.36
N LEU A 258 3.68 -0.13 -19.67
CA LEU A 258 3.75 0.24 -18.27
C LEU A 258 3.08 -0.83 -17.42
N VAL A 259 3.85 -1.48 -16.57
CA VAL A 259 3.36 -2.51 -15.64
C VAL A 259 3.26 -1.93 -14.24
N SER A 260 2.09 -2.04 -13.61
CA SER A 260 1.89 -1.65 -12.22
C SER A 260 2.05 -2.88 -11.32
N VAL A 261 3.10 -2.88 -10.50
CA VAL A 261 3.40 -3.95 -9.56
C VAL A 261 2.96 -3.53 -8.16
N PRO A 262 2.10 -4.31 -7.46
CA PRO A 262 1.72 -4.02 -6.08
C PRO A 262 2.96 -3.93 -5.16
N ASN A 263 3.01 -2.92 -4.29
CA ASN A 263 4.18 -2.71 -3.45
C ASN A 263 4.38 -3.82 -2.40
N SER A 264 3.31 -4.48 -1.98
CA SER A 264 3.40 -5.68 -1.14
C SER A 264 4.17 -6.82 -1.82
N ASN A 265 4.03 -6.97 -3.14
CA ASN A 265 4.78 -7.98 -3.90
C ASN A 265 6.27 -7.60 -3.96
N LEU A 266 6.57 -6.32 -4.21
CA LEU A 266 7.94 -5.82 -4.23
C LEU A 266 8.63 -5.96 -2.87
N ALA A 267 7.92 -5.70 -1.79
CA ALA A 267 8.47 -5.83 -0.44
C ALA A 267 8.74 -7.29 -0.01
N ASN A 268 8.04 -8.27 -0.62
CA ASN A 268 8.12 -9.68 -0.22
C ASN A 268 8.78 -10.60 -1.27
N THR A 269 9.28 -10.04 -2.38
CA THR A 269 9.89 -10.81 -3.48
C THR A 269 11.33 -10.33 -3.68
N ASP A 270 12.19 -11.24 -4.14
CA ASP A 270 13.57 -10.89 -4.50
C ASP A 270 13.58 -9.89 -5.65
N ILE A 271 14.31 -8.80 -5.46
CA ILE A 271 14.49 -7.75 -6.45
C ILE A 271 15.93 -7.79 -6.96
N ASP A 272 16.10 -8.08 -8.25
CA ASP A 272 17.40 -7.94 -8.89
C ASP A 272 17.52 -6.51 -9.46
N ASN A 273 18.33 -5.68 -8.82
CA ASN A 273 18.58 -4.32 -9.27
C ASN A 273 19.72 -4.31 -10.29
N LEU A 274 19.35 -4.43 -11.55
CA LEU A 274 20.26 -4.44 -12.69
C LEU A 274 20.85 -3.03 -12.99
N GLY A 275 20.21 -1.97 -12.50
CA GLY A 275 20.69 -0.59 -12.61
C GLY A 275 21.91 -0.32 -11.75
N LEU A 276 22.04 -0.99 -10.60
CA LEU A 276 23.18 -0.83 -9.68
C LEU A 276 24.41 -1.67 -10.04
N ARG A 277 24.35 -2.44 -11.14
CA ARG A 277 25.49 -3.25 -11.56
C ARG A 277 26.70 -2.38 -11.89
N LYS A 278 27.77 -2.57 -11.15
CA LYS A 278 29.07 -1.97 -11.50
C LYS A 278 29.66 -2.62 -12.75
N TYR A 279 29.47 -3.94 -12.87
CA TYR A 279 30.02 -4.75 -13.95
C TYR A 279 28.91 -5.51 -14.67
N ARG A 280 28.99 -5.55 -16.01
CA ARG A 280 28.04 -6.26 -16.87
C ARG A 280 28.70 -7.51 -17.42
N ARG A 281 28.20 -8.67 -17.04
CA ARG A 281 28.82 -9.96 -17.36
C ARG A 281 28.51 -10.39 -18.78
N LEU A 282 29.56 -10.76 -19.52
CA LEU A 282 29.49 -11.57 -20.73
C LEU A 282 29.99 -12.98 -20.42
N LYS A 283 29.10 -13.97 -20.50
CA LYS A 283 29.45 -15.38 -20.46
C LYS A 283 29.07 -15.99 -21.80
N THR A 284 30.07 -16.45 -22.55
CA THR A 284 29.86 -17.10 -23.84
C THR A 284 30.84 -18.25 -23.99
N VAL A 285 30.52 -19.16 -24.89
CA VAL A 285 31.38 -20.28 -25.29
C VAL A 285 31.71 -20.08 -26.76
N LEU A 286 32.99 -20.11 -27.07
CA LEU A 286 33.48 -20.08 -28.43
C LEU A 286 33.81 -21.51 -28.83
N ASN A 287 33.17 -21.98 -29.90
CA ASN A 287 33.27 -23.34 -30.36
C ASN A 287 34.29 -23.39 -31.52
N LEU A 288 35.44 -24.07 -31.31
CA LEU A 288 36.50 -24.24 -32.31
C LEU A 288 36.45 -25.62 -32.92
N THR A 289 36.97 -25.76 -34.13
CA THR A 289 37.03 -27.04 -34.81
C THR A 289 37.99 -28.01 -34.15
N TYR A 290 37.77 -29.31 -34.26
CA TYR A 290 38.67 -30.38 -33.77
C TYR A 290 40.03 -30.44 -34.49
N SER A 291 40.19 -29.74 -35.62
CA SER A 291 41.46 -29.53 -36.31
C SER A 291 42.40 -28.56 -35.62
N THR A 292 41.90 -27.81 -34.62
CA THR A 292 42.72 -26.86 -33.86
C THR A 292 43.77 -27.61 -33.06
N THR A 293 45.04 -27.23 -33.22
CA THR A 293 46.14 -27.87 -32.50
C THR A 293 46.21 -27.32 -31.03
N PRO A 294 46.86 -28.06 -30.11
CA PRO A 294 47.03 -27.57 -28.72
C PRO A 294 47.72 -26.21 -28.65
N GLU A 295 48.71 -25.95 -29.50
CA GLU A 295 49.47 -24.69 -29.54
C GLU A 295 48.58 -23.53 -30.03
N GLN A 296 47.74 -23.80 -31.03
CA GLN A 296 46.76 -22.84 -31.51
C GLN A 296 45.70 -22.51 -30.46
N MET A 297 45.24 -23.54 -29.72
CA MET A 297 44.28 -23.37 -28.62
C MET A 297 44.87 -22.49 -27.54
N GLU A 298 46.10 -22.75 -27.11
CA GLU A 298 46.80 -21.95 -26.09
C GLU A 298 47.01 -20.51 -26.58
N ALA A 299 47.49 -20.32 -27.84
CA ALA A 299 47.70 -19.01 -28.41
C ALA A 299 46.38 -18.23 -28.52
N PHE A 300 45.28 -18.88 -28.87
CA PHE A 300 43.96 -18.24 -28.96
C PHE A 300 43.43 -17.81 -27.59
N VAL A 301 43.51 -18.67 -26.59
CA VAL A 301 43.11 -18.36 -25.21
C VAL A 301 43.94 -17.21 -24.65
N GLU A 302 45.25 -17.23 -24.78
CA GLU A 302 46.14 -16.14 -24.32
C GLU A 302 45.87 -14.83 -25.12
N GLY A 303 45.61 -14.94 -26.41
CA GLY A 303 45.25 -13.81 -27.25
C GLY A 303 43.93 -13.13 -26.78
N ILE A 304 42.89 -13.91 -26.40
CA ILE A 304 41.67 -13.35 -25.84
C ILE A 304 41.96 -12.66 -24.49
N LYS A 305 42.78 -13.28 -23.62
CA LYS A 305 43.23 -12.65 -22.36
C LYS A 305 43.94 -11.31 -22.61
N ALA A 306 44.78 -11.26 -23.65
CA ALA A 306 45.45 -10.03 -24.05
C ALA A 306 44.47 -8.93 -24.55
N LEU A 307 43.46 -9.33 -25.32
CA LEU A 307 42.39 -8.40 -25.73
C LEU A 307 41.63 -7.83 -24.55
N VAL A 308 41.31 -8.64 -23.55
CA VAL A 308 40.66 -8.19 -22.30
C VAL A 308 41.56 -7.21 -21.56
N LYS A 309 42.86 -7.50 -21.41
CA LYS A 309 43.85 -6.64 -20.75
C LYS A 309 44.07 -5.30 -21.48
N ALA A 310 44.02 -5.30 -22.80
CA ALA A 310 44.23 -4.11 -23.62
C ALA A 310 43.06 -3.14 -23.60
N ASN A 311 41.87 -3.56 -23.26
CA ASN A 311 40.67 -2.72 -23.31
C ASN A 311 40.25 -2.28 -21.90
N LYS A 312 40.33 -0.97 -21.65
CA LYS A 312 39.97 -0.30 -20.38
C LYS A 312 38.52 -0.49 -19.92
N HIS A 313 37.63 -0.88 -20.82
CA HIS A 313 36.23 -1.12 -20.51
C HIS A 313 35.96 -2.52 -19.94
N PHE A 314 36.97 -3.35 -19.85
CA PHE A 314 36.89 -4.62 -19.13
C PHE A 314 37.39 -4.49 -17.71
N ARG A 315 36.75 -5.24 -16.83
CA ARG A 315 37.24 -5.48 -15.49
C ARG A 315 38.54 -6.27 -15.56
N GLN A 316 39.61 -5.74 -14.97
CA GLN A 316 40.98 -6.30 -15.10
C GLN A 316 41.36 -7.33 -14.05
N ASP A 317 40.68 -7.33 -12.90
CA ASP A 317 41.00 -8.17 -11.74
C ASP A 317 40.26 -9.52 -11.76
N VAL A 318 39.17 -9.66 -12.51
CA VAL A 318 38.35 -10.88 -12.61
C VAL A 318 37.91 -11.11 -14.05
N TYR A 319 38.50 -12.08 -14.69
CA TYR A 319 38.05 -12.63 -15.97
C TYR A 319 38.57 -14.06 -16.11
N GLU A 320 37.83 -14.94 -16.80
CA GLU A 320 38.22 -16.31 -17.04
C GLU A 320 38.06 -16.62 -18.54
N VAL A 321 39.18 -17.07 -19.12
CA VAL A 321 39.23 -17.55 -20.49
C VAL A 321 40.01 -18.82 -20.51
N HIS A 322 39.34 -19.95 -20.80
CA HIS A 322 39.92 -21.28 -20.72
C HIS A 322 39.30 -22.23 -21.73
N PHE A 323 40.10 -23.15 -22.26
CA PHE A 323 39.57 -24.36 -22.88
C PHE A 323 38.81 -25.16 -21.81
N ASN A 324 37.52 -25.33 -21.99
CA ASN A 324 36.61 -25.77 -20.92
C ASN A 324 36.06 -27.19 -21.11
N SER A 325 35.78 -27.57 -22.36
CA SER A 325 35.16 -28.88 -22.64
C SER A 325 35.37 -29.34 -24.10
N PHE A 326 35.22 -30.65 -24.28
CA PHE A 326 35.09 -31.27 -25.62
C PHE A 326 33.58 -31.39 -25.92
N GLY A 327 33.08 -30.62 -26.88
CA GLY A 327 31.71 -30.69 -27.36
C GLY A 327 31.53 -31.82 -28.39
N ALA A 328 30.29 -32.10 -28.77
CA ALA A 328 29.97 -33.14 -29.77
C ALA A 328 30.62 -32.88 -31.14
N HIS A 329 30.89 -31.62 -31.48
CA HIS A 329 31.45 -31.18 -32.77
C HIS A 329 32.40 -29.98 -32.62
N SER A 330 32.84 -29.68 -31.40
CA SER A 330 33.68 -28.50 -31.10
C SER A 330 34.61 -28.71 -29.90
N LEU A 331 35.68 -27.95 -29.89
CA LEU A 331 36.49 -27.67 -28.72
C LEU A 331 36.00 -26.36 -28.12
N ASP A 332 35.52 -26.41 -26.89
CA ASP A 332 34.75 -25.30 -26.28
C ASP A 332 35.66 -24.42 -25.41
N VAL A 333 35.79 -23.16 -25.78
CA VAL A 333 36.51 -22.14 -25.03
C VAL A 333 35.53 -21.29 -24.25
N LEU A 334 35.55 -21.36 -22.93
CA LEU A 334 34.78 -20.48 -22.06
C LEU A 334 35.40 -19.08 -22.07
N VAL A 335 34.58 -18.08 -22.35
CA VAL A 335 34.89 -16.66 -22.18
C VAL A 335 33.94 -16.09 -21.14
N TYR A 336 34.48 -15.69 -19.99
CA TYR A 336 33.75 -15.15 -18.85
C TYR A 336 34.41 -13.83 -18.44
N VAL A 337 33.84 -12.73 -18.94
CA VAL A 337 34.40 -11.39 -18.78
C VAL A 337 33.34 -10.39 -18.32
N PHE A 338 33.77 -9.27 -17.81
CA PHE A 338 32.91 -8.23 -17.30
C PHE A 338 33.25 -6.88 -17.94
N PHE A 339 32.21 -6.18 -18.43
CA PHE A 339 32.34 -4.82 -18.91
C PHE A 339 32.08 -3.83 -17.79
N GLU A 340 32.93 -2.84 -17.62
CA GLU A 340 32.75 -1.68 -16.76
C GLU A 340 32.26 -0.50 -17.60
N VAL A 341 30.94 -0.43 -17.78
CA VAL A 341 30.26 0.52 -18.64
C VAL A 341 28.94 0.98 -18.01
N PRO A 342 28.51 2.23 -18.23
CA PRO A 342 27.38 2.82 -17.51
C PRO A 342 26.03 2.26 -17.95
N ASP A 343 25.86 1.99 -19.23
CA ASP A 343 24.56 1.67 -19.83
C ASP A 343 24.59 0.45 -20.74
N TRP A 344 23.43 -0.01 -21.15
CA TRP A 344 23.27 -1.18 -22.01
C TRP A 344 23.74 -0.94 -23.47
N SER A 345 23.52 0.26 -23.99
CA SER A 345 23.94 0.57 -25.37
C SER A 345 25.46 0.53 -25.49
N THR A 346 26.14 1.11 -24.51
CA THR A 346 27.61 1.04 -24.42
C THR A 346 28.10 -0.41 -24.21
N GLU A 347 27.40 -1.21 -23.41
CA GLU A 347 27.70 -2.65 -23.27
C GLU A 347 27.65 -3.36 -24.62
N LEU A 348 26.56 -3.18 -25.38
CA LEU A 348 26.39 -3.80 -26.68
C LEU A 348 27.47 -3.38 -27.67
N GLN A 349 27.85 -2.09 -27.66
CA GLN A 349 28.92 -1.59 -28.51
C GLN A 349 30.27 -2.21 -28.14
N GLN A 350 30.61 -2.28 -26.84
CA GLN A 350 31.86 -2.90 -26.41
C GLN A 350 31.88 -4.40 -26.67
N ARG A 351 30.76 -5.07 -26.51
CA ARG A 351 30.60 -6.48 -26.86
C ARG A 351 30.82 -6.72 -28.35
N HIS A 352 30.22 -5.88 -29.22
CA HIS A 352 30.43 -5.94 -30.67
C HIS A 352 31.90 -5.79 -31.02
N ASN A 353 32.57 -4.75 -30.53
CA ASN A 353 33.96 -4.51 -30.76
C ASN A 353 34.83 -5.68 -30.32
N PHE A 354 34.59 -6.18 -29.12
CA PHE A 354 35.33 -7.33 -28.58
C PHE A 354 35.18 -8.57 -29.44
N LEU A 355 33.97 -8.92 -29.84
CA LEU A 355 33.72 -10.10 -30.69
C LEU A 355 34.37 -9.95 -32.06
N LEU A 356 34.44 -8.74 -32.63
CA LEU A 356 35.17 -8.48 -33.88
C LEU A 356 36.69 -8.67 -33.67
N GLU A 357 37.25 -8.23 -32.60
CA GLU A 357 38.68 -8.45 -32.28
C GLU A 357 38.97 -9.95 -32.06
N VAL A 358 38.05 -10.70 -31.44
CA VAL A 358 38.15 -12.16 -31.34
C VAL A 358 38.13 -12.83 -32.70
N LEU A 359 37.28 -12.37 -33.65
CA LEU A 359 37.28 -12.89 -35.03
C LEU A 359 38.60 -12.61 -35.74
N LYS A 360 39.18 -11.41 -35.59
CA LYS A 360 40.50 -11.08 -36.16
C LYS A 360 41.59 -11.96 -35.59
N LEU A 361 41.59 -12.12 -34.24
CA LEU A 361 42.56 -12.99 -33.55
C LEU A 361 42.45 -14.45 -34.03
N ALA A 362 41.23 -14.97 -34.19
CA ALA A 362 41.02 -16.32 -34.69
C ALA A 362 41.67 -16.52 -36.08
N LYS A 363 41.50 -15.52 -36.98
CA LYS A 363 42.12 -15.53 -38.29
C LYS A 363 43.64 -15.48 -38.27
N GLU A 364 44.22 -14.64 -37.39
CA GLU A 364 45.69 -14.50 -37.24
C GLU A 364 46.31 -15.75 -36.64
N VAL A 365 45.66 -16.41 -35.66
CA VAL A 365 46.14 -17.67 -35.02
C VAL A 365 45.87 -18.86 -35.94
N GLY A 366 45.02 -18.75 -36.94
CA GLY A 366 44.64 -19.81 -37.84
C GLY A 366 43.70 -20.85 -37.23
N VAL A 367 42.81 -20.41 -36.33
CA VAL A 367 41.72 -21.22 -35.75
C VAL A 367 40.41 -20.94 -36.42
N GLU A 368 39.58 -21.96 -36.61
CA GLU A 368 38.27 -21.89 -37.20
C GLU A 368 37.16 -22.17 -36.18
N PHE A 369 36.03 -21.44 -36.34
CA PHE A 369 34.85 -21.71 -35.53
C PHE A 369 34.12 -22.96 -36.07
N ALA A 370 33.69 -23.81 -35.14
CA ALA A 370 33.04 -25.06 -35.48
C ALA A 370 31.61 -24.85 -35.96
N PHE A 371 31.24 -25.57 -37.01
CA PHE A 371 29.86 -25.75 -37.41
C PHE A 371 29.33 -27.09 -36.89
N PRO A 372 28.02 -27.25 -36.69
CA PRO A 372 27.43 -28.56 -36.43
C PRO A 372 27.74 -29.48 -37.61
N THR A 373 28.66 -30.41 -37.44
CA THR A 373 29.11 -31.34 -38.48
C THR A 373 28.62 -32.74 -38.20
N GLN A 374 28.28 -33.47 -39.24
CA GLN A 374 27.95 -34.89 -39.16
C GLN A 374 28.81 -35.67 -40.18
N THR A 375 29.33 -36.81 -39.75
CA THR A 375 29.99 -37.76 -40.64
C THR A 375 28.95 -38.78 -41.09
N LEU A 376 28.69 -38.80 -42.37
CA LEU A 376 27.78 -39.77 -42.98
C LEU A 376 28.61 -40.92 -43.56
N HIS A 377 28.44 -42.10 -43.03
CA HIS A 377 28.94 -43.32 -43.67
C HIS A 377 27.91 -43.81 -44.66
N MET A 378 28.22 -43.69 -45.95
CA MET A 378 27.37 -44.19 -47.01
C MET A 378 27.82 -45.58 -47.39
N ASP A 379 27.01 -46.57 -47.09
CA ASP A 379 27.32 -47.99 -47.33
C ASP A 379 27.09 -48.41 -48.78
N SER A 380 26.24 -47.71 -49.55
CA SER A 380 26.06 -47.92 -50.96
C SER A 380 25.45 -46.67 -51.65
N PHE A 381 25.92 -46.39 -52.88
CA PHE A 381 25.21 -45.50 -53.78
C PHE A 381 24.38 -46.39 -54.72
N HIS A 382 23.04 -46.22 -54.66
CA HIS A 382 22.21 -46.75 -55.75
C HIS A 382 22.58 -45.94 -57.00
N LYS A 383 23.30 -46.61 -57.96
CA LYS A 383 23.49 -46.08 -59.27
C LYS A 383 22.15 -46.16 -59.97
N ASP A 384 21.75 -45.04 -60.56
CA ASP A 384 20.64 -44.90 -61.47
C ASP A 384 19.20 -45.00 -60.92
N GLN A 385 18.80 -44.02 -60.14
CA GLN A 385 17.51 -43.37 -60.37
C GLN A 385 17.75 -41.87 -60.48
N PRO A 386 17.37 -41.22 -61.57
CA PRO A 386 17.31 -39.76 -61.60
C PRO A 386 16.39 -39.35 -60.49
N ARG A 387 16.87 -38.53 -59.65
CA ARG A 387 15.99 -37.80 -58.64
C ARG A 387 14.99 -37.10 -59.55
N GLU A 388 13.72 -37.55 -59.60
CA GLU A 388 12.66 -36.72 -60.09
C GLU A 388 12.76 -35.40 -59.36
N VAL A 389 13.36 -34.42 -60.02
CA VAL A 389 13.23 -33.02 -59.64
C VAL A 389 11.72 -32.80 -59.79
N GLY A 390 11.04 -32.62 -58.66
CA GLY A 390 9.58 -32.47 -58.66
C GLY A 390 9.22 -31.52 -59.78
N GLU A 391 8.30 -31.98 -60.62
CA GLU A 391 7.82 -31.23 -61.80
C GLU A 391 7.65 -29.77 -61.38
N GLN A 392 8.39 -28.88 -62.07
CA GLN A 392 8.17 -27.45 -61.91
C GLN A 392 6.79 -27.16 -62.47
N ARG A 393 5.81 -27.13 -61.57
CA ARG A 393 4.45 -26.78 -61.96
C ARG A 393 4.44 -25.32 -62.39
N SER A 394 3.73 -25.07 -63.48
CA SER A 394 3.54 -23.71 -63.94
C SER A 394 2.76 -22.89 -62.97
N GLU A 395 2.88 -21.56 -63.02
CA GLU A 395 2.13 -20.64 -62.16
C GLU A 395 0.62 -20.88 -62.21
N GLU A 396 0.12 -21.25 -63.41
CA GLU A 396 -1.28 -21.60 -63.70
C GLU A 396 -1.70 -22.91 -62.99
N GLU A 397 -0.85 -23.94 -63.02
CA GLU A 397 -1.08 -25.21 -62.33
C GLU A 397 -1.06 -25.04 -60.80
N LEU A 398 -0.19 -24.19 -60.29
CA LEU A 398 -0.15 -23.85 -58.86
C LEU A 398 -1.40 -23.06 -58.45
N ALA A 399 -1.82 -22.08 -59.25
CA ALA A 399 -3.04 -21.34 -59.01
C ALA A 399 -4.30 -22.24 -59.04
N SER A 400 -4.39 -23.15 -60.02
CA SER A 400 -5.47 -24.15 -60.15
C SER A 400 -5.48 -25.08 -58.90
N ALA A 401 -4.31 -25.54 -58.47
CA ALA A 401 -4.18 -26.36 -57.27
C ALA A 401 -4.67 -25.63 -56.00
N VAL A 402 -4.32 -24.35 -55.84
CA VAL A 402 -4.79 -23.53 -54.74
C VAL A 402 -6.31 -23.32 -54.82
N TYR A 403 -6.85 -23.07 -55.99
CA TYR A 403 -8.28 -22.87 -56.21
C TYR A 403 -9.11 -24.11 -55.82
N SER A 404 -8.57 -25.32 -56.07
CA SER A 404 -9.23 -26.57 -55.68
C SER A 404 -9.48 -26.73 -54.17
N PHE A 405 -8.74 -26.01 -53.32
CA PHE A 405 -8.95 -25.94 -51.85
C PHE A 405 -9.84 -24.77 -51.40
N GLY A 406 -10.25 -23.90 -52.34
CA GLY A 406 -11.11 -22.75 -52.07
C GLY A 406 -12.57 -23.15 -51.74
N PRO A 407 -13.46 -22.15 -51.50
CA PRO A 407 -14.84 -22.40 -51.06
C PRO A 407 -15.66 -23.24 -52.07
N GLU A 408 -15.35 -23.15 -53.34
CA GLU A 408 -16.03 -23.88 -54.42
C GLU A 408 -15.17 -25.03 -55.02
N GLY A 409 -13.98 -25.27 -54.43
CA GLY A 409 -13.08 -26.30 -54.86
C GLY A 409 -13.50 -27.70 -54.42
N ASP A 410 -13.14 -28.71 -55.19
CA ASP A 410 -13.42 -30.12 -54.94
C ASP A 410 -12.65 -30.70 -53.73
N LYS A 411 -11.53 -30.05 -53.34
CA LYS A 411 -10.70 -30.39 -52.16
C LYS A 411 -10.94 -29.51 -50.95
N LYS A 412 -12.08 -28.78 -50.87
CA LYS A 412 -12.40 -27.96 -49.74
C LYS A 412 -12.45 -28.78 -48.46
N SER A 413 -11.85 -28.27 -47.38
CA SER A 413 -11.95 -28.94 -46.06
C SER A 413 -13.34 -28.75 -45.44
N ALA A 414 -13.78 -29.72 -44.62
CA ALA A 414 -15.05 -29.64 -43.93
C ALA A 414 -15.07 -28.39 -42.97
N GLU A 415 -16.28 -27.88 -42.65
CA GLU A 415 -16.48 -26.76 -41.75
C GLU A 415 -15.78 -26.99 -40.41
N GLY A 416 -14.86 -26.11 -40.02
CA GLY A 416 -14.08 -26.20 -38.79
C GLY A 416 -12.58 -26.43 -38.96
N THR A 417 -12.13 -26.91 -40.12
CA THR A 417 -10.69 -27.14 -40.43
C THR A 417 -10.11 -26.11 -41.40
N ARG A 418 -10.84 -25.05 -41.71
CA ARG A 418 -10.40 -24.00 -42.65
C ARG A 418 -9.35 -23.10 -41.99
N ILE A 419 -8.24 -22.91 -42.72
CA ILE A 419 -7.17 -21.95 -42.37
C ILE A 419 -7.70 -20.52 -42.45
N PHE A 420 -8.71 -20.23 -43.27
CA PHE A 420 -9.33 -18.91 -43.43
C PHE A 420 -10.75 -18.94 -42.87
N LYS A 421 -11.01 -18.08 -41.84
CA LYS A 421 -12.35 -17.89 -41.26
C LYS A 421 -13.26 -17.13 -42.21
N ASN A 422 -14.50 -17.63 -42.28
CA ASN A 422 -15.68 -17.07 -42.94
C ASN A 422 -15.62 -15.61 -43.38
N GLY A 423 -15.78 -15.37 -44.68
CA GLY A 423 -16.43 -14.18 -45.23
C GLY A 423 -15.55 -13.02 -45.62
N GLU A 424 -14.25 -13.04 -45.40
CA GLU A 424 -13.36 -12.12 -46.11
C GLU A 424 -12.98 -12.79 -47.47
N GLU A 425 -13.58 -12.31 -48.52
CA GLU A 425 -13.10 -12.57 -49.89
C GLU A 425 -11.64 -12.10 -49.97
N VAL A 426 -10.72 -13.04 -49.90
CA VAL A 426 -9.36 -12.76 -50.36
C VAL A 426 -9.46 -12.61 -51.86
N ASP A 427 -9.48 -11.38 -52.35
CA ASP A 427 -9.40 -11.05 -53.78
C ASP A 427 -8.02 -11.50 -54.28
N PHE A 428 -7.98 -12.74 -54.78
CA PHE A 428 -6.85 -13.24 -55.56
C PHE A 428 -6.95 -12.62 -56.96
N GLY A 429 -6.62 -11.30 -57.05
CA GLY A 429 -6.67 -10.48 -58.26
C GLY A 429 -6.68 -11.29 -59.53
N ALA A 430 -7.87 -11.41 -60.13
CA ALA A 430 -8.00 -11.90 -61.48
C ALA A 430 -7.22 -10.95 -62.39
N SER A 431 -5.99 -11.32 -62.73
CA SER A 431 -5.25 -10.64 -63.78
C SER A 431 -6.03 -10.84 -65.10
N LYS A 432 -6.59 -9.72 -65.55
CA LYS A 432 -7.00 -9.60 -66.91
C LYS A 432 -5.79 -9.66 -67.88
#